data_cc8d4b46b68fcdb5dbf50918d4e8c19c
#
_entry.id   cc8d4b46b68fcdb5dbf50918d4e8c19c
#
_cell.length_a   1.000
_cell.length_b   1.000
_cell.length_c   1.000
_cell.angle_alpha   90.00
_cell.angle_beta   90.00
_cell.angle_gamma   90.00
#
_symmetry.space_group_name_H-M   'P 1'
#
loop_
_entity.id
_entity.type
_entity.pdbx_description
1 polymer ?
#
loop_
_entity_poly.entity_id
_entity_poly.type
_entity_poly.pdbx_seq_one_letter_code
_entity_poly.pdbx_strand_id
1 'polypeptide(L)'
;MIDGKITELLQTKGMEYDETSASWYGTVSGYSMKLVRTNDGKNYELVVPVTNGSMPDKQTMAELGKQINAVGRVTVKQYDVTFFIKRPLTTGAYLENISAAVSAVPEALRSSGFTSCCEASGRTDNLLFCVVGGEVLLLTDEEYGKREIAVKERHYTKSEKGENVVTGIVGAFLGSIIGLIVIVLVG
;
A
#
# COMPACT_ATOMS: atom_id res chain seq x y z
N MET A 1 -22.19 1.04 4.80
CA MET A 1 -20.93 1.84 4.90
C MET A 1 -20.15 1.64 3.59
N ILE A 2 -19.50 2.66 3.04
CA ILE A 2 -18.84 2.55 1.72
C ILE A 2 -17.69 1.53 1.73
N ASP A 3 -16.95 1.43 2.85
CA ASP A 3 -15.79 0.52 2.97
C ASP A 3 -16.14 -0.95 2.76
N GLY A 4 -17.29 -1.42 3.28
CA GLY A 4 -17.73 -2.79 3.03
C GLY A 4 -17.90 -3.09 1.54
N LYS A 5 -18.48 -2.14 0.78
CA LYS A 5 -18.63 -2.28 -0.68
C LYS A 5 -17.29 -2.21 -1.41
N ILE A 6 -16.34 -1.40 -0.91
CA ILE A 6 -14.98 -1.36 -1.45
C ILE A 6 -14.27 -2.69 -1.18
N THR A 7 -14.41 -3.24 0.03
CA THR A 7 -13.83 -4.54 0.38
C THR A 7 -14.34 -5.64 -0.54
N GLU A 8 -15.67 -5.77 -0.72
CA GLU A 8 -16.26 -6.74 -1.64
C GLU A 8 -15.72 -6.58 -3.07
N LEU A 9 -15.68 -5.33 -3.56
CA LEU A 9 -15.18 -5.01 -4.89
C LEU A 9 -13.71 -5.41 -5.06
N LEU A 10 -12.84 -5.05 -4.11
CA LEU A 10 -11.40 -5.24 -4.20
C LEU A 10 -10.98 -6.70 -3.95
N GLN A 11 -11.72 -7.44 -3.14
CA GLN A 11 -11.52 -8.88 -2.96
C GLN A 11 -11.67 -9.63 -4.29
N THR A 12 -12.63 -9.25 -5.14
CA THR A 12 -12.77 -9.84 -6.49
C THR A 12 -11.56 -9.56 -7.40
N LYS A 13 -10.73 -8.59 -7.06
CA LYS A 13 -9.51 -8.21 -7.79
C LYS A 13 -8.22 -8.73 -7.14
N GLY A 14 -8.33 -9.54 -6.08
CA GLY A 14 -7.17 -10.11 -5.37
C GLY A 14 -6.52 -9.15 -4.36
N MET A 15 -7.27 -8.16 -3.86
CA MET A 15 -6.80 -7.29 -2.78
C MET A 15 -7.45 -7.68 -1.45
N GLU A 16 -6.68 -7.60 -0.37
CA GLU A 16 -7.09 -7.89 0.99
C GLU A 16 -7.22 -6.59 1.80
N TYR A 17 -8.07 -6.60 2.82
CA TYR A 17 -8.22 -5.50 3.75
C TYR A 17 -7.43 -5.75 5.03
N ASP A 18 -6.59 -4.81 5.42
CA ASP A 18 -5.90 -4.81 6.72
C ASP A 18 -6.59 -3.82 7.68
N GLU A 19 -7.07 -4.35 8.80
CA GLU A 19 -7.77 -3.56 9.82
C GLU A 19 -6.84 -2.60 10.56
N THR A 20 -5.55 -2.97 10.71
CA THR A 20 -4.56 -2.20 11.47
C THR A 20 -4.22 -0.88 10.76
N SER A 21 -4.02 -0.95 9.45
CA SER A 21 -3.72 0.21 8.60
C SER A 21 -4.97 0.86 7.99
N ALA A 22 -6.13 0.20 8.13
CA ALA A 22 -7.39 0.57 7.48
C ALA A 22 -7.22 0.78 5.96
N SER A 23 -6.47 -0.10 5.30
CA SER A 23 -6.15 -0.05 3.87
C SER A 23 -6.35 -1.39 3.18
N TRP A 24 -6.51 -1.36 1.86
CA TRP A 24 -6.55 -2.56 1.01
C TRP A 24 -5.22 -2.68 0.28
N TYR A 25 -4.70 -3.88 0.16
CA TYR A 25 -3.44 -4.15 -0.53
C TYR A 25 -3.50 -5.48 -1.28
N GLY A 26 -2.70 -5.60 -2.31
CA GLY A 26 -2.63 -6.83 -3.11
C GLY A 26 -1.90 -6.62 -4.42
N THR A 27 -1.84 -7.69 -5.21
CA THR A 27 -1.23 -7.67 -6.53
C THR A 27 -2.31 -7.81 -7.61
N VAL A 28 -2.47 -6.77 -8.42
CA VAL A 28 -3.45 -6.73 -9.52
C VAL A 28 -2.70 -6.61 -10.84
N SER A 29 -2.97 -7.53 -11.76
CA SER A 29 -2.30 -7.57 -13.08
C SER A 29 -0.78 -7.51 -13.02
N GLY A 30 -0.17 -8.11 -11.98
CA GLY A 30 1.29 -8.12 -11.78
C GLY A 30 1.86 -6.88 -11.11
N TYR A 31 1.02 -5.95 -10.64
CA TYR A 31 1.44 -4.78 -9.88
C TYR A 31 0.97 -4.86 -8.43
N SER A 32 1.92 -4.73 -7.52
CA SER A 32 1.64 -4.59 -6.09
C SER A 32 1.16 -3.17 -5.82
N MET A 33 0.00 -3.05 -5.15
CA MET A 33 -0.62 -1.76 -4.88
C MET A 33 -1.38 -1.75 -3.56
N LYS A 34 -1.60 -0.56 -3.04
CA LYS A 34 -2.44 -0.34 -1.87
C LYS A 34 -3.45 0.78 -2.14
N LEU A 35 -4.69 0.58 -1.74
CA LEU A 35 -5.71 1.61 -1.70
C LEU A 35 -5.82 2.12 -0.26
N VAL A 36 -5.54 3.40 -0.07
CA VAL A 36 -5.57 4.04 1.25
C VAL A 36 -6.62 5.14 1.28
N ARG A 37 -7.17 5.39 2.47
CA ARG A 37 -8.06 6.52 2.67
C ARG A 37 -7.25 7.77 2.97
N THR A 38 -7.62 8.91 2.38
CA THR A 38 -7.01 10.20 2.70
C THR A 38 -7.21 10.59 4.16
N ASN A 39 -6.34 11.43 4.70
CA ASN A 39 -6.39 11.88 6.10
C ASN A 39 -7.72 12.57 6.47
N ASP A 40 -8.42 13.18 5.51
CA ASP A 40 -9.76 13.76 5.71
C ASP A 40 -10.88 12.70 5.75
N GLY A 41 -10.55 11.43 5.51
CA GLY A 41 -11.47 10.30 5.51
C GLY A 41 -12.49 10.28 4.38
N LYS A 42 -12.38 11.20 3.41
CA LYS A 42 -13.40 11.42 2.38
C LYS A 42 -13.06 10.80 1.03
N ASN A 43 -11.78 10.67 0.72
CA ASN A 43 -11.30 10.23 -0.57
C ASN A 43 -10.43 8.98 -0.44
N TYR A 44 -10.12 8.37 -1.59
CA TYR A 44 -9.21 7.23 -1.67
C TYR A 44 -8.09 7.52 -2.67
N GLU A 45 -6.95 6.98 -2.36
CA GLU A 45 -5.71 7.09 -3.12
C GLU A 45 -5.18 5.69 -3.42
N LEU A 46 -4.86 5.43 -4.68
CA LEU A 46 -4.19 4.21 -5.09
C LEU A 46 -2.69 4.47 -5.14
N VAL A 47 -1.94 3.79 -4.30
CA VAL A 47 -0.48 3.90 -4.21
C VAL A 47 0.15 2.67 -4.85
N VAL A 48 1.05 2.90 -5.80
CA VAL A 48 1.74 1.84 -6.54
C VAL A 48 3.23 2.14 -6.55
N PRO A 49 4.05 1.39 -5.82
CA PRO A 49 5.49 1.53 -5.86
C PRO A 49 6.04 0.96 -7.17
N VAL A 50 6.70 1.79 -7.98
CA VAL A 50 7.19 1.39 -9.31
C VAL A 50 8.54 1.96 -9.65
N THR A 51 9.24 1.27 -10.56
CA THR A 51 10.51 1.70 -11.15
C THR A 51 10.60 1.28 -12.62
N ASN A 52 11.40 2.00 -13.40
CA ASN A 52 11.88 1.59 -14.72
C ASN A 52 13.42 1.53 -14.73
N GLY A 53 14.03 1.20 -13.58
CA GLY A 53 15.46 1.29 -13.34
C GLY A 53 15.89 2.60 -12.66
N SER A 54 14.96 3.55 -12.50
CA SER A 54 15.16 4.83 -11.80
C SER A 54 13.89 5.23 -11.04
N MET A 55 13.98 6.29 -10.23
CA MET A 55 12.80 6.88 -9.59
C MET A 55 11.83 7.41 -10.66
N PRO A 56 10.51 7.19 -10.49
CA PRO A 56 9.50 7.71 -11.41
C PRO A 56 9.58 9.23 -11.52
N ASP A 57 9.57 9.75 -12.75
CA ASP A 57 9.52 11.18 -12.99
C ASP A 57 8.09 11.72 -12.78
N LYS A 58 7.99 12.87 -12.11
CA LYS A 58 6.70 13.48 -11.77
C LYS A 58 5.88 13.88 -13.00
N GLN A 59 6.53 14.38 -14.04
CA GLN A 59 5.84 14.82 -15.25
C GLN A 59 5.30 13.62 -16.01
N THR A 60 6.12 12.60 -16.22
CA THR A 60 5.73 11.34 -16.86
C THR A 60 4.54 10.70 -16.15
N MET A 61 4.58 10.63 -14.81
CA MET A 61 3.47 10.07 -14.03
C MET A 61 2.20 10.93 -14.09
N ALA A 62 2.33 12.25 -14.13
CA ALA A 62 1.18 13.14 -14.29
C ALA A 62 0.53 12.99 -15.67
N GLU A 63 1.31 12.82 -16.72
CA GLU A 63 0.80 12.59 -18.07
C GLU A 63 0.11 11.22 -18.18
N LEU A 64 0.69 10.18 -17.58
CA LEU A 64 0.07 8.86 -17.48
C LEU A 64 -1.28 8.94 -16.74
N GLY A 65 -1.32 9.64 -15.63
CA GLY A 65 -2.57 9.82 -14.87
C GLY A 65 -3.68 10.52 -15.65
N LYS A 66 -3.35 11.45 -16.55
CA LYS A 66 -4.34 12.13 -17.43
C LYS A 66 -5.03 11.18 -18.40
N GLN A 67 -4.39 10.08 -18.76
CA GLN A 67 -4.95 9.06 -19.66
C GLN A 67 -5.99 8.18 -18.96
N ILE A 68 -6.04 8.20 -17.62
CA ILE A 68 -6.94 7.37 -16.81
C ILE A 68 -8.09 8.25 -16.31
N ASN A 69 -9.27 8.10 -16.91
CA ASN A 69 -10.43 8.93 -16.61
C ASN A 69 -10.81 8.95 -15.12
N ALA A 70 -10.62 7.85 -14.41
CA ALA A 70 -10.92 7.71 -12.99
C ALA A 70 -9.93 8.46 -12.07
N VAL A 71 -8.77 8.91 -12.60
CA VAL A 71 -7.70 9.57 -11.84
C VAL A 71 -7.79 11.09 -12.01
N GLY A 72 -7.68 11.82 -10.91
CA GLY A 72 -7.71 13.30 -10.91
C GLY A 72 -6.31 13.91 -10.99
N ARG A 73 -5.45 13.50 -10.10
CA ARG A 73 -4.04 13.94 -10.07
C ARG A 73 -3.13 12.78 -9.69
N VAL A 74 -1.84 12.94 -9.95
CA VAL A 74 -0.81 11.99 -9.54
C VAL A 74 0.29 12.73 -8.78
N THR A 75 0.82 12.10 -7.74
CA THR A 75 2.01 12.59 -7.03
C THR A 75 3.05 11.48 -6.94
N VAL A 76 4.30 11.87 -6.84
CA VAL A 76 5.44 10.93 -6.74
C VAL A 76 6.26 11.29 -5.51
N LYS A 77 6.50 10.29 -4.66
CA LYS A 77 7.40 10.38 -3.51
C LYS A 77 8.34 9.19 -3.54
N GLN A 78 9.60 9.41 -3.88
CA GLN A 78 10.55 8.33 -4.15
C GLN A 78 10.02 7.35 -5.21
N TYR A 79 9.78 6.11 -4.86
CA TYR A 79 9.23 5.08 -5.76
C TYR A 79 7.70 4.99 -5.70
N ASP A 80 7.07 5.59 -4.70
CA ASP A 80 5.61 5.61 -4.56
C ASP A 80 4.96 6.58 -5.54
N VAL A 81 4.13 6.05 -6.41
CA VAL A 81 3.25 6.83 -7.28
C VAL A 81 1.84 6.75 -6.72
N THR A 82 1.31 7.90 -6.33
CA THR A 82 -0.04 8.02 -5.75
C THR A 82 -1.00 8.60 -6.77
N PHE A 83 -2.01 7.81 -7.13
CA PHE A 83 -3.10 8.17 -8.01
C PHE A 83 -4.32 8.57 -7.19
N PHE A 84 -4.68 9.84 -7.19
CA PHE A 84 -5.87 10.34 -6.50
C PHE A 84 -7.13 10.04 -7.30
N ILE A 85 -8.02 9.22 -6.75
CA ILE A 85 -9.23 8.77 -7.45
C ILE A 85 -10.26 9.90 -7.43
N LYS A 86 -10.81 10.23 -8.61
CA LYS A 86 -11.87 11.23 -8.73
C LYS A 86 -13.09 10.81 -7.95
N ARG A 87 -13.59 11.71 -7.10
CA ARG A 87 -14.81 11.50 -6.32
C ARG A 87 -16.00 12.13 -7.02
N PRO A 88 -16.89 11.36 -7.63
CA PRO A 88 -18.16 11.86 -8.16
C PRO A 88 -19.18 12.06 -7.02
N LEU A 89 -20.36 12.59 -7.37
CA LEU A 89 -21.42 12.89 -6.40
C LEU A 89 -22.06 11.63 -5.80
N THR A 90 -22.09 10.52 -6.53
CA THR A 90 -22.74 9.28 -6.09
C THR A 90 -21.75 8.23 -5.63
N THR A 91 -22.13 7.45 -4.63
CA THR A 91 -21.32 6.32 -4.14
C THR A 91 -21.10 5.26 -5.22
N GLY A 92 -22.12 4.98 -6.06
CA GLY A 92 -21.98 3.99 -7.15
C GLY A 92 -20.90 4.39 -8.14
N ALA A 93 -20.96 5.62 -8.66
CA ALA A 93 -19.95 6.12 -9.58
C ALA A 93 -18.54 6.21 -8.93
N TYR A 94 -18.46 6.39 -7.61
CA TYR A 94 -17.18 6.37 -6.92
C TYR A 94 -16.58 4.95 -6.86
N LEU A 95 -17.39 3.94 -6.60
CA LEU A 95 -16.97 2.54 -6.66
C LEU A 95 -16.52 2.15 -8.08
N GLU A 96 -17.21 2.63 -9.10
CA GLU A 96 -16.82 2.45 -10.50
C GLU A 96 -15.45 3.08 -10.78
N ASN A 97 -15.20 4.31 -10.29
CA ASN A 97 -13.90 4.96 -10.43
C ASN A 97 -12.79 4.21 -9.69
N ILE A 98 -13.04 3.69 -8.48
CA ILE A 98 -12.07 2.86 -7.76
C ILE A 98 -11.75 1.60 -8.57
N SER A 99 -12.78 0.89 -9.04
CA SER A 99 -12.61 -0.31 -9.87
C SER A 99 -11.83 -0.03 -11.15
N ALA A 100 -12.18 1.06 -11.84
CA ALA A 100 -11.51 1.49 -13.07
C ALA A 100 -10.05 1.86 -12.84
N ALA A 101 -9.74 2.61 -11.78
CA ALA A 101 -8.37 2.98 -11.45
C ALA A 101 -7.51 1.75 -11.14
N VAL A 102 -8.00 0.84 -10.29
CA VAL A 102 -7.29 -0.41 -9.92
C VAL A 102 -7.00 -1.29 -11.14
N SER A 103 -7.85 -1.27 -12.16
CA SER A 103 -7.63 -2.05 -13.39
C SER A 103 -6.77 -1.31 -14.41
N ALA A 104 -6.96 0.00 -14.61
CA ALA A 104 -6.30 0.75 -15.68
C ALA A 104 -4.87 1.19 -15.33
N VAL A 105 -4.58 1.47 -14.04
CA VAL A 105 -3.25 1.91 -13.61
C VAL A 105 -2.16 0.88 -13.93
N PRO A 106 -2.32 -0.43 -13.66
CA PRO A 106 -1.34 -1.44 -14.05
C PRO A 106 -1.02 -1.47 -15.54
N GLU A 107 -2.05 -1.34 -16.38
CA GLU A 107 -1.88 -1.37 -17.85
C GLU A 107 -1.12 -0.15 -18.35
N ALA A 108 -1.44 1.03 -17.82
CA ALA A 108 -0.77 2.27 -18.17
C ALA A 108 0.71 2.26 -17.72
N LEU A 109 1.00 1.76 -16.52
CA LEU A 109 2.36 1.60 -16.01
C LEU A 109 3.16 0.62 -16.86
N ARG A 110 2.57 -0.53 -17.21
CA ARG A 110 3.20 -1.54 -18.07
C ARG A 110 3.53 -0.99 -19.44
N SER A 111 2.60 -0.29 -20.06
CA SER A 111 2.79 0.34 -21.37
C SER A 111 3.90 1.39 -21.37
N SER A 112 4.20 1.97 -20.20
CA SER A 112 5.27 2.95 -19.99
C SER A 112 6.58 2.32 -19.47
N GLY A 113 6.67 0.98 -19.41
CA GLY A 113 7.88 0.25 -19.04
C GLY A 113 8.20 0.23 -17.56
N PHE A 114 7.22 0.54 -16.68
CA PHE A 114 7.40 0.45 -15.23
C PHE A 114 7.08 -0.95 -14.73
N THR A 115 7.70 -1.33 -13.61
CA THR A 115 7.44 -2.58 -12.87
C THR A 115 7.30 -2.28 -11.38
N SER A 116 6.62 -3.16 -10.63
CA SER A 116 6.55 -3.05 -9.17
C SER A 116 7.93 -3.13 -8.53
N CYS A 117 8.13 -2.34 -7.48
CA CYS A 117 9.38 -2.32 -6.72
C CYS A 117 9.15 -2.06 -5.23
N CYS A 118 10.19 -2.25 -4.45
CA CYS A 118 10.24 -1.83 -3.05
C CYS A 118 10.12 -0.30 -2.95
N GLU A 119 9.19 0.20 -2.16
CA GLU A 119 8.96 1.64 -1.98
C GLU A 119 10.14 2.40 -1.36
N ALA A 120 11.04 1.67 -0.65
CA ALA A 120 12.21 2.27 0.01
C ALA A 120 13.46 2.26 -0.88
N SER A 121 13.71 1.18 -1.63
CA SER A 121 14.97 0.97 -2.35
C SER A 121 14.82 0.92 -3.87
N GLY A 122 13.62 0.78 -4.40
CA GLY A 122 13.37 0.60 -5.83
C GLY A 122 13.76 -0.79 -6.39
N ARG A 123 14.19 -1.72 -5.53
CA ARG A 123 14.49 -3.11 -5.94
C ARG A 123 13.22 -3.85 -6.31
N THR A 124 13.33 -4.78 -7.24
CA THR A 124 12.18 -5.52 -7.79
C THR A 124 12.12 -6.98 -7.35
N ASP A 125 13.14 -7.44 -6.62
CA ASP A 125 13.28 -8.81 -6.15
C ASP A 125 12.69 -8.98 -4.74
N ASN A 126 12.13 -10.15 -4.45
CA ASN A 126 11.66 -10.55 -3.12
C ASN A 126 10.75 -9.50 -2.45
N LEU A 127 9.77 -9.01 -3.19
CA LEU A 127 8.81 -8.04 -2.68
C LEU A 127 7.76 -8.71 -1.81
N LEU A 128 7.51 -8.14 -0.63
CA LEU A 128 6.47 -8.59 0.28
C LEU A 128 5.70 -7.39 0.85
N PHE A 129 4.42 -7.58 1.08
CA PHE A 129 3.63 -6.65 1.88
C PHE A 129 3.88 -6.90 3.36
N CYS A 130 4.11 -5.83 4.11
CA CYS A 130 4.29 -5.89 5.56
C CYS A 130 3.60 -4.71 6.23
N VAL A 131 3.14 -4.90 7.47
CA VAL A 131 2.57 -3.81 8.27
C VAL A 131 3.62 -3.33 9.25
N VAL A 132 4.03 -2.09 9.12
CA VAL A 132 5.03 -1.46 9.99
C VAL A 132 4.51 -0.13 10.50
N GLY A 133 4.37 0.00 11.82
CA GLY A 133 3.88 1.23 12.43
C GLY A 133 2.44 1.60 12.08
N GLY A 134 1.62 0.62 11.71
CA GLY A 134 0.22 0.84 11.30
C GLY A 134 0.05 1.21 9.82
N GLU A 135 1.10 1.07 9.01
CA GLU A 135 1.05 1.29 7.56
C GLU A 135 1.39 0.01 6.80
N VAL A 136 0.67 -0.29 5.74
CA VAL A 136 1.04 -1.34 4.78
C VAL A 136 2.13 -0.79 3.87
N LEU A 137 3.24 -1.50 3.81
CA LEU A 137 4.41 -1.16 3.00
C LEU A 137 4.75 -2.33 2.07
N LEU A 138 5.29 -2.02 0.88
CA LEU A 138 5.86 -3.01 -0.03
C LEU A 138 7.39 -2.93 0.06
N LEU A 139 8.00 -3.90 0.71
CA LEU A 139 9.43 -3.90 0.99
C LEU A 139 10.10 -5.19 0.49
N THR A 140 11.43 -5.16 0.37
CA THR A 140 12.24 -6.39 0.32
C THR A 140 12.49 -6.89 1.74
N ASP A 141 12.86 -8.16 1.89
CA ASP A 141 13.23 -8.75 3.20
C ASP A 141 14.29 -7.91 3.93
N GLU A 142 15.27 -7.40 3.18
CA GLU A 142 16.35 -6.57 3.74
C GLU A 142 15.82 -5.24 4.31
N GLU A 143 14.97 -4.56 3.56
CA GLU A 143 14.39 -3.27 4.00
C GLU A 143 13.39 -3.44 5.13
N TYR A 144 12.66 -4.55 5.16
CA TYR A 144 11.81 -4.91 6.29
C TYR A 144 12.63 -5.10 7.57
N GLY A 145 13.72 -5.87 7.51
CA GLY A 145 14.61 -6.08 8.65
C GLY A 145 15.19 -4.77 9.22
N LYS A 146 15.62 -3.85 8.35
CA LYS A 146 16.11 -2.53 8.77
C LYS A 146 15.04 -1.71 9.49
N ARG A 147 13.80 -1.73 9.01
CA ARG A 147 12.69 -1.00 9.62
C ARG A 147 12.23 -1.61 10.93
N GLU A 148 12.23 -2.93 11.04
CA GLU A 148 11.89 -3.63 12.28
C GLU A 148 12.89 -3.29 13.40
N ILE A 149 14.19 -3.27 13.11
CA ILE A 149 15.23 -2.87 14.04
C ILE A 149 15.03 -1.41 14.48
N ALA A 150 14.81 -0.50 13.54
CA ALA A 150 14.60 0.91 13.84
C ALA A 150 13.35 1.18 14.71
N VAL A 151 12.28 0.39 14.54
CA VAL A 151 11.09 0.47 15.40
C VAL A 151 11.41 -0.03 16.80
N LYS A 152 12.12 -1.15 16.94
CA LYS A 152 12.55 -1.69 18.24
C LYS A 152 13.45 -0.70 18.98
N GLU A 153 14.44 -0.11 18.32
CA GLU A 153 15.34 0.87 18.93
C GLU A 153 14.60 2.12 19.44
N ARG A 154 13.64 2.64 18.68
CA ARG A 154 12.80 3.77 19.13
C ARG A 154 11.98 3.44 20.38
N HIS A 155 11.51 2.22 20.50
CA HIS A 155 10.78 1.75 21.69
C HIS A 155 11.71 1.66 22.91
N TYR A 156 12.93 1.14 22.77
CA TYR A 156 13.90 1.07 23.84
C TYR A 156 14.29 2.47 24.35
N THR A 157 14.64 3.39 23.47
CA THR A 157 15.00 4.77 23.85
C THR A 157 13.85 5.55 24.49
N LYS A 158 12.60 5.24 24.14
CA LYS A 158 11.43 5.88 24.74
C LYS A 158 11.11 5.31 26.12
N SER A 159 11.35 4.01 26.33
CA SER A 159 11.20 3.35 27.64
C SER A 159 12.21 3.86 28.67
N GLU A 160 13.46 4.11 28.27
CA GLU A 160 14.49 4.66 29.15
C GLU A 160 14.20 6.10 29.62
N LYS A 161 13.36 6.85 28.89
CA LYS A 161 12.96 8.23 29.26
C LYS A 161 11.73 8.33 30.15
N GLY A 162 11.24 7.22 30.72
CA GLY A 162 10.27 7.24 31.83
C GLY A 162 8.82 7.56 31.44
N GLU A 163 8.41 7.39 30.19
CA GLU A 163 6.99 7.46 29.81
C GLU A 163 6.40 6.04 29.73
N ASN A 164 5.58 5.70 30.74
CA ASN A 164 4.83 4.45 30.82
C ASN A 164 3.73 4.38 29.74
N VAL A 165 4.10 3.97 28.53
CA VAL A 165 3.16 3.53 27.48
C VAL A 165 3.64 2.19 26.92
N VAL A 166 3.64 1.18 27.76
CA VAL A 166 4.00 -0.19 27.35
C VAL A 166 2.95 -1.17 27.86
N THR A 167 1.92 -1.44 27.08
CA THR A 167 1.21 -2.74 27.23
C THR A 167 0.37 -3.14 26.00
N GLY A 168 0.19 -2.29 24.99
CA GLY A 168 -0.73 -2.58 23.89
C GLY A 168 -0.11 -3.20 22.62
N ILE A 169 1.18 -2.97 22.35
CA ILE A 169 1.78 -3.24 21.03
C ILE A 169 2.50 -4.61 20.96
N VAL A 170 2.99 -5.12 22.08
CA VAL A 170 3.72 -6.40 22.11
C VAL A 170 2.80 -7.61 21.85
N GLY A 171 1.53 -7.52 22.21
CA GLY A 171 0.55 -8.60 22.01
C GLY A 171 0.15 -8.83 20.55
N ALA A 172 0.09 -7.79 19.74
CA ALA A 172 -0.30 -7.89 18.33
C ALA A 172 0.81 -8.49 17.44
N PHE A 173 2.08 -8.25 17.80
CA PHE A 173 3.23 -8.75 17.04
C PHE A 173 3.49 -10.24 17.20
N LEU A 174 3.27 -10.80 18.40
CA LEU A 174 3.47 -12.23 18.65
C LEU A 174 2.36 -13.08 18.01
N GLY A 175 1.15 -12.54 17.85
CA GLY A 175 0.03 -13.26 17.25
C GLY A 175 0.22 -13.50 15.73
N SER A 176 0.76 -12.53 15.00
CA SER A 176 0.94 -12.64 13.55
C SER A 176 2.08 -13.60 13.15
N ILE A 177 3.16 -13.64 13.94
CA ILE A 177 4.30 -14.56 13.68
C ILE A 177 3.91 -16.01 13.99
N ILE A 178 3.14 -16.26 15.04
CA ILE A 178 2.66 -17.60 15.39
C ILE A 178 1.65 -18.11 14.36
N GLY A 179 0.80 -17.24 13.82
CA GLY A 179 -0.15 -17.59 12.77
C GLY A 179 0.54 -18.05 11.48
N LEU A 180 1.61 -17.39 11.08
CA LEU A 180 2.37 -17.72 9.88
C LEU A 180 3.12 -19.06 10.02
N ILE A 181 3.68 -19.36 11.19
CA ILE A 181 4.39 -20.62 11.46
C ILE A 181 3.42 -21.82 11.47
N VAL A 182 2.19 -21.66 11.93
CA VAL A 182 1.18 -22.73 11.96
C VAL A 182 0.71 -23.09 10.55
N ILE A 183 0.61 -22.12 9.63
CA ILE A 183 0.21 -22.37 8.23
C ILE A 183 1.29 -23.16 7.47
N VAL A 184 2.57 -22.96 7.80
CA VAL A 184 3.69 -23.64 7.12
C VAL A 184 3.91 -25.07 7.64
N LEU A 185 3.44 -25.40 8.85
CA LEU A 185 3.62 -26.73 9.47
C LEU A 185 2.45 -27.70 9.26
N VAL A 186 1.33 -27.26 8.71
CA VAL A 186 0.11 -28.07 8.51
C VAL A 186 -0.25 -28.23 7.02
N GLY A 187 0.56 -27.70 6.09
CA GLY A 187 0.40 -27.84 4.63
C GLY A 187 1.23 -28.95 4.03
#